data_5c8a0f8e6155e38e3c23d0095789268f
#
_entry.id   5c8a0f8e6155e38e3c23d0095789268f
#
_cell.length_a   1.000
_cell.length_b   1.000
_cell.length_c   1.000
_cell.angle_alpha   90.00
_cell.angle_beta   90.00
_cell.angle_gamma   90.00
#
_symmetry.space_group_name_H-M   'P 1'
#
loop_
_entity.id
_entity.type
_entity.pdbx_description
1 polymer ?
#
loop_
_entity_poly.entity_id
_entity_poly.type
_entity_poly.pdbx_seq_one_letter_code
_entity_poly.pdbx_strand_id
1 'polypeptide(L)'
;MARVLLAEPNRLVCRFIAGILTDFGHDVTACEDCTEAAARLTIGPIDVLVTDMVLRDGEGSTFCKHCVTRGIRTITLSGHEFRDAQAEQDCPPPLVEKPFRLDDLQDVVDAVAAAAGSTRAAA
;
A
#
# COMPACT_ATOMS: atom_id res chain seq x y z
N MET A 1 0.69 9.41 12.72
CA MET A 1 1.46 9.48 11.48
C MET A 1 2.12 8.13 11.19
N ALA A 2 2.02 7.67 9.97
CA ALA A 2 2.66 6.43 9.54
C ALA A 2 3.61 6.72 8.37
N ARG A 3 4.63 5.86 8.24
CA ARG A 3 5.51 5.86 7.07
C ARG A 3 4.90 4.93 6.04
N VAL A 4 4.39 5.49 4.96
CA VAL A 4 3.63 4.79 3.93
C VAL A 4 4.46 4.67 2.67
N LEU A 5 4.59 3.45 2.15
CA LEU A 5 5.11 3.20 0.82
C LEU A 5 3.92 3.00 -0.11
N LEU A 6 3.80 3.85 -1.13
CA LEU A 6 2.72 3.79 -2.10
C LEU A 6 3.27 3.33 -3.44
N ALA A 7 2.74 2.22 -3.96
CA ALA A 7 3.11 1.67 -5.26
C ALA A 7 1.90 1.68 -6.18
N GLU A 8 1.90 2.58 -7.17
CA GLU A 8 0.80 2.78 -8.11
C GLU A 8 1.36 3.07 -9.49
N PRO A 9 1.04 2.27 -10.52
CA PRO A 9 1.65 2.44 -11.84
C PRO A 9 1.15 3.67 -12.60
N ASN A 10 -0.04 4.16 -12.32
CA ASN A 10 -0.56 5.37 -12.95
C ASN A 10 -0.04 6.59 -12.22
N ARG A 11 0.77 7.39 -12.90
CA ARG A 11 1.45 8.54 -12.29
C ARG A 11 0.48 9.57 -11.70
N LEU A 12 -0.62 9.87 -12.40
CA LEU A 12 -1.61 10.84 -11.92
C LEU A 12 -2.32 10.32 -10.68
N VAL A 13 -2.72 9.06 -10.69
CA VAL A 13 -3.37 8.42 -9.55
C VAL A 13 -2.40 8.34 -8.37
N CYS A 14 -1.15 8.00 -8.63
CA CYS A 14 -0.12 7.93 -7.61
C CYS A 14 0.08 9.28 -6.92
N ARG A 15 0.21 10.35 -7.69
CA ARG A 15 0.36 11.71 -7.14
C ARG A 15 -0.86 12.13 -6.34
N PHE A 16 -2.03 11.78 -6.82
CA PHE A 16 -3.29 12.14 -6.16
C PHE A 16 -3.40 11.45 -4.79
N ILE A 17 -3.17 10.15 -4.74
CA ILE A 17 -3.20 9.38 -3.50
C ILE A 17 -2.11 9.86 -2.54
N ALA A 18 -0.89 10.07 -3.05
CA ALA A 18 0.22 10.54 -2.23
C ALA A 18 -0.09 11.90 -1.60
N GLY A 19 -0.68 12.81 -2.36
CA GLY A 19 -1.05 14.13 -1.85
C GLY A 19 -2.08 14.04 -0.73
N ILE A 20 -3.09 13.21 -0.90
CA ILE A 20 -4.13 13.02 0.12
C ILE A 20 -3.54 12.44 1.41
N LEU A 21 -2.76 11.39 1.30
CA LEU A 21 -2.17 10.76 2.48
C LEU A 21 -1.19 11.68 3.19
N THR A 22 -0.47 12.49 2.44
CA THR A 22 0.41 13.52 3.00
C THR A 22 -0.39 14.58 3.75
N ASP A 23 -1.50 15.03 3.16
CA ASP A 23 -2.37 16.01 3.81
C ASP A 23 -2.96 15.49 5.12
N PHE A 24 -3.13 14.18 5.25
CA PHE A 24 -3.60 13.56 6.48
C PHE A 24 -2.48 13.29 7.49
N GLY A 25 -1.28 13.75 7.22
CA GLY A 25 -0.18 13.70 8.17
C GLY A 25 0.71 12.47 8.08
N HIS A 26 0.57 11.65 7.02
CA HIS A 26 1.45 10.51 6.80
C HIS A 26 2.71 10.92 6.04
N ASP A 27 3.79 10.19 6.29
CA ASP A 27 5.04 10.36 5.54
C ASP A 27 5.02 9.36 4.37
N VAL A 28 4.83 9.86 3.15
CA VAL A 28 4.56 9.04 1.97
C VAL A 28 5.75 9.01 1.05
N THR A 29 6.19 7.80 0.70
CA THR A 29 7.15 7.55 -0.36
C THR A 29 6.40 6.88 -1.51
N ALA A 30 6.35 7.53 -2.67
CA ALA A 30 5.60 7.04 -3.82
C ALA A 30 6.53 6.45 -4.88
N CYS A 31 6.08 5.34 -5.49
CA CYS A 31 6.80 4.68 -6.57
C CYS A 31 5.80 4.07 -7.55
N GLU A 32 6.27 3.71 -8.74
CA GLU A 32 5.43 3.25 -9.84
C GLU A 32 5.64 1.77 -10.19
N ASP A 33 6.70 1.14 -9.68
CA ASP A 33 7.02 -0.25 -10.01
C ASP A 33 7.60 -1.01 -8.81
N CYS A 34 7.70 -2.33 -8.96
CA CYS A 34 8.18 -3.21 -7.91
C CYS A 34 9.66 -2.99 -7.60
N THR A 35 10.47 -2.71 -8.60
CA THR A 35 11.91 -2.50 -8.43
C THR A 35 12.18 -1.29 -7.55
N GLU A 36 11.50 -0.18 -7.84
CA GLU A 36 11.62 1.03 -7.03
C GLU A 36 11.07 0.81 -5.62
N ALA A 37 9.93 0.11 -5.49
CA ALA A 37 9.35 -0.18 -4.19
C ALA A 37 10.28 -1.03 -3.33
N ALA A 38 10.90 -2.05 -3.91
CA ALA A 38 11.87 -2.88 -3.20
C ALA A 38 13.08 -2.08 -2.75
N ALA A 39 13.58 -1.18 -3.60
CA ALA A 39 14.70 -0.30 -3.25
C ALA A 39 14.37 0.60 -2.06
N ARG A 40 13.14 1.12 -2.01
CA ARG A 40 12.71 1.99 -0.90
C ARG A 40 12.67 1.25 0.43
N LEU A 41 12.34 -0.04 0.43
CA LEU A 41 12.35 -0.84 1.66
C LEU A 41 13.74 -0.97 2.28
N THR A 42 14.79 -0.87 1.48
CA THR A 42 16.17 -0.95 1.98
C THR A 42 16.68 0.36 2.54
N ILE A 43 16.03 1.48 2.19
CA ILE A 43 16.50 2.82 2.58
C ILE A 43 16.02 3.19 3.99
N GLY A 44 14.82 2.79 4.35
CA GLY A 44 14.30 3.14 5.66
C GLY A 44 13.07 2.31 6.02
N PRO A 45 12.61 2.43 7.29
CA PRO A 45 11.48 1.65 7.76
C PRO A 45 10.16 2.13 7.13
N ILE A 46 9.29 1.17 6.82
CA ILE A 46 7.95 1.40 6.30
C ILE A 46 6.96 0.74 7.27
N ASP A 47 5.89 1.44 7.60
CA ASP A 47 4.84 0.93 8.48
C ASP A 47 3.71 0.29 7.69
N VAL A 48 3.33 0.90 6.57
CA VAL A 48 2.19 0.51 5.75
C VAL A 48 2.57 0.55 4.27
N LEU A 49 2.26 -0.53 3.56
CA LEU A 49 2.32 -0.57 2.10
C LEU A 49 0.92 -0.36 1.54
N VAL A 50 0.77 0.60 0.63
CA VAL A 50 -0.43 0.76 -0.20
C VAL A 50 -0.01 0.45 -1.62
N THR A 51 -0.50 -0.64 -2.21
CA THR A 51 -0.05 -1.07 -3.53
C THR A 51 -1.19 -1.47 -4.44
N ASP A 52 -1.06 -1.15 -5.73
CA ASP A 52 -1.91 -1.73 -6.75
C ASP A 52 -1.55 -3.21 -6.92
N MET A 53 -2.51 -4.03 -7.36
CA MET A 53 -2.28 -5.45 -7.61
C MET A 53 -1.35 -5.69 -8.78
N VAL A 54 -1.34 -4.79 -9.77
CA VAL A 54 -0.49 -4.91 -10.96
C VAL A 54 0.39 -3.68 -11.07
N LEU A 55 1.70 -3.88 -11.05
CA LEU A 55 2.69 -2.83 -11.23
C LEU A 55 3.36 -3.01 -12.61
N ARG A 56 4.15 -2.00 -13.03
CA ARG A 56 4.73 -1.98 -14.38
C ARG A 56 5.67 -3.15 -14.67
N ASP A 57 6.40 -3.60 -13.68
CA ASP A 57 7.45 -4.62 -13.82
C ASP A 57 7.15 -5.88 -13.01
N GLY A 58 5.92 -6.07 -12.57
CA GLY A 58 5.56 -7.26 -11.82
C GLY A 58 4.20 -7.15 -11.15
N GLU A 59 3.90 -8.14 -10.34
CA GLU A 59 2.65 -8.22 -9.63
C GLU A 59 2.78 -7.59 -8.24
N GLY A 60 1.90 -6.63 -7.96
CA GLY A 60 1.82 -6.03 -6.63
C GLY A 60 1.48 -7.05 -5.55
N SER A 61 0.72 -8.09 -5.90
CA SER A 61 0.40 -9.17 -4.97
C SER A 61 1.64 -9.91 -4.47
N THR A 62 2.60 -10.19 -5.34
CA THR A 62 3.85 -10.83 -4.96
C THR A 62 4.65 -9.92 -4.03
N PHE A 63 4.71 -8.65 -4.34
CA PHE A 63 5.40 -7.67 -3.51
C PHE A 63 4.70 -7.52 -2.15
N CYS A 64 3.37 -7.53 -2.14
CA CYS A 64 2.55 -7.48 -0.93
C CYS A 64 2.90 -8.65 -0.01
N LYS A 65 2.96 -9.86 -0.55
CA LYS A 65 3.33 -11.05 0.21
C LYS A 65 4.73 -10.93 0.83
N HIS A 66 5.67 -10.39 0.06
CA HIS A 66 7.02 -10.14 0.57
C HIS A 66 7.01 -9.16 1.77
N CYS A 67 6.23 -8.09 1.68
CA CYS A 67 6.11 -7.12 2.77
C CYS A 67 5.46 -7.73 4.01
N VAL A 68 4.43 -8.56 3.82
CA VAL A 68 3.77 -9.25 4.93
C VAL A 68 4.74 -10.11 5.71
N THR A 69 5.64 -10.83 5.02
CA THR A 69 6.64 -11.66 5.70
C THR A 69 7.62 -10.82 6.52
N ARG A 70 7.74 -9.54 6.22
CA ARG A 70 8.60 -8.61 6.96
C ARG A 70 7.85 -7.85 8.06
N GLY A 71 6.58 -8.18 8.29
CA GLY A 71 5.78 -7.54 9.31
C GLY A 71 5.20 -6.19 8.93
N ILE A 72 5.24 -5.82 7.64
CA ILE A 72 4.67 -4.58 7.14
C ILE A 72 3.18 -4.79 6.90
N ARG A 73 2.34 -3.87 7.39
CA ARG A 73 0.90 -3.88 7.11
C ARG A 73 0.66 -3.48 5.65
N THR A 74 -0.30 -4.13 5.00
CA THR A 74 -0.54 -3.93 3.58
C THR A 74 -1.99 -3.56 3.31
N ILE A 75 -2.18 -2.66 2.32
CA ILE A 75 -3.49 -2.30 1.76
C ILE A 75 -3.36 -2.48 0.25
N THR A 76 -4.25 -3.27 -0.35
CA THR A 76 -4.21 -3.54 -1.78
C THR A 76 -5.30 -2.77 -2.51
N LEU A 77 -4.93 -2.10 -3.60
CA LEU A 77 -5.86 -1.41 -4.49
C LEU A 77 -6.13 -2.32 -5.68
N SER A 78 -7.40 -2.56 -6.00
CA SER A 78 -7.79 -3.51 -7.04
C SER A 78 -8.75 -2.89 -8.04
N GLY A 79 -8.48 -3.08 -9.34
CA GLY A 79 -9.42 -2.79 -10.41
C GLY A 79 -10.28 -4.01 -10.74
N HIS A 80 -11.44 -3.77 -11.37
CA HIS A 80 -12.39 -4.85 -11.69
C HIS A 80 -11.82 -5.91 -12.64
N GLU A 81 -10.88 -5.54 -13.47
CA GLU A 81 -10.29 -6.40 -14.51
C GLU A 81 -9.25 -7.38 -13.98
N PHE A 82 -8.85 -7.28 -12.71
CA PHE A 82 -7.77 -8.09 -12.15
C PHE A 82 -8.20 -8.90 -10.93
N ARG A 83 -9.46 -9.37 -10.93
CA ARG A 83 -9.90 -10.29 -9.87
C ARG A 83 -9.42 -11.70 -10.20
N ASP A 84 -8.22 -11.97 -9.80
CA ASP A 84 -7.63 -13.30 -9.86
C ASP A 84 -7.72 -13.91 -8.46
N ALA A 85 -8.28 -15.10 -8.37
CA ALA A 85 -8.45 -15.80 -7.10
C ALA A 85 -7.11 -16.00 -6.38
N GLN A 86 -6.04 -16.25 -7.13
CA GLN A 86 -4.71 -16.42 -6.52
C GLN A 86 -4.19 -15.10 -5.94
N ALA A 87 -4.36 -14.00 -6.65
CA ALA A 87 -3.95 -12.69 -6.17
C ALA A 87 -4.72 -12.30 -4.91
N GLU A 88 -6.02 -12.62 -4.85
CA GLU A 88 -6.83 -12.36 -3.66
C GLU A 88 -6.35 -13.17 -2.46
N GLN A 89 -5.87 -14.40 -2.66
CA GLN A 89 -5.30 -15.21 -1.60
C GLN A 89 -3.96 -14.67 -1.11
N ASP A 90 -3.14 -14.13 -2.01
CA ASP A 90 -1.82 -13.61 -1.67
C ASP A 90 -1.87 -12.24 -1.00
N CYS A 91 -2.98 -11.52 -1.16
CA CYS A 91 -3.16 -10.19 -0.58
C CYS A 91 -4.04 -10.26 0.65
N PRO A 92 -3.48 -10.05 1.86
CA PRO A 92 -4.33 -10.02 3.05
C PRO A 92 -5.24 -8.79 3.03
N PRO A 93 -6.40 -8.84 3.66
CA PRO A 93 -7.24 -7.66 3.79
C PRO A 93 -6.51 -6.58 4.60
N PRO A 94 -6.83 -5.29 4.37
CA PRO A 94 -7.93 -4.80 3.55
C PRO A 94 -7.58 -4.68 2.06
N LEU A 95 -8.62 -4.82 1.25
CA LEU A 95 -8.57 -4.60 -0.20
C LEU A 95 -9.53 -3.47 -0.54
N VAL A 96 -9.06 -2.47 -1.28
CA VAL A 96 -9.85 -1.31 -1.69
C VAL A 96 -10.08 -1.39 -3.19
N GLU A 97 -11.33 -1.46 -3.61
CA GLU A 97 -11.68 -1.55 -5.03
C GLU A 97 -11.67 -0.19 -5.69
N LYS A 98 -11.11 -0.13 -6.90
CA LYS A 98 -11.19 1.06 -7.75
C LYS A 98 -12.47 1.04 -8.59
N PRO A 99 -13.17 2.15 -8.79
CA PRO A 99 -12.90 3.45 -8.19
C PRO A 99 -13.32 3.47 -6.71
N PHE A 100 -12.55 4.16 -5.88
CA PHE A 100 -12.85 4.28 -4.45
C PHE A 100 -13.10 5.75 -4.09
N ARG A 101 -13.81 5.95 -2.98
CA ARG A 101 -13.96 7.29 -2.39
C ARG A 101 -12.72 7.60 -1.56
N LEU A 102 -12.32 8.87 -1.58
CA LEU A 102 -11.16 9.31 -0.81
C LEU A 102 -11.33 9.06 0.69
N ASP A 103 -12.53 9.28 1.19
CA ASP A 103 -12.84 9.05 2.61
C ASP A 103 -12.66 7.58 2.98
N ASP A 104 -13.05 6.67 2.09
CA ASP A 104 -12.91 5.23 2.32
C ASP A 104 -11.43 4.84 2.38
N LEU A 105 -10.63 5.35 1.47
CA LEU A 105 -9.19 5.09 1.48
C LEU A 105 -8.54 5.65 2.75
N GLN A 106 -8.89 6.87 3.13
CA GLN A 106 -8.39 7.49 4.35
C GLN A 106 -8.71 6.64 5.58
N ASP A 107 -9.97 6.21 5.71
CA ASP A 107 -10.41 5.42 6.85
C ASP A 107 -9.63 4.11 6.95
N VAL A 108 -9.40 3.45 5.82
CA VAL A 108 -8.64 2.20 5.78
C VAL A 108 -7.18 2.43 6.17
N VAL A 109 -6.56 3.46 5.61
CA VAL A 109 -5.15 3.78 5.93
C VAL A 109 -5.00 4.15 7.40
N ASP A 110 -5.89 4.96 7.93
CA ASP A 110 -5.85 5.37 9.34
C ASP A 110 -6.01 4.17 10.27
N ALA A 111 -6.92 3.25 9.95
CA ALA A 111 -7.14 2.05 10.77
C ALA A 111 -5.91 1.13 10.74
N VAL A 112 -5.33 0.92 9.57
CA VAL A 112 -4.14 0.07 9.44
C VAL A 112 -2.93 0.72 10.10
N ALA A 113 -2.76 2.03 9.95
CA ALA A 113 -1.67 2.77 10.58
C ALA A 113 -1.78 2.73 12.11
N ALA A 114 -2.99 2.86 12.65
CA ALA A 114 -3.21 2.77 14.10
C ALA A 114 -2.85 1.37 14.63
N ALA A 115 -3.22 0.32 13.90
CA ALA A 115 -2.88 -1.06 14.27
C ALA A 115 -1.36 -1.28 14.24
N ALA A 116 -0.67 -0.76 13.21
CA ALA A 116 0.78 -0.85 13.12
C ALA A 116 1.46 -0.10 14.26
N GLY A 117 0.99 1.11 14.58
CA GLY A 117 1.49 1.89 15.70
C GLY A 117 1.29 1.18 17.05
N SER A 118 0.11 0.60 17.26
CA SER A 118 -0.20 -0.19 18.45
C SER A 118 0.73 -1.39 18.59
N THR A 119 0.96 -2.10 17.50
CA THR A 119 1.86 -3.27 17.48
C THR A 119 3.28 -2.87 17.84
N ARG A 120 3.75 -1.73 17.32
CA ARG A 120 5.08 -1.22 17.61
C ARG A 120 5.21 -0.76 19.06
N ALA A 121 4.17 -0.13 19.59
CA ALA A 121 4.16 0.30 20.99
C ALA A 121 4.19 -0.89 21.96
N ALA A 122 3.62 -2.03 21.56
CA ALA A 122 3.63 -3.24 22.36
C ALA A 122 4.97 -3.99 22.32
N ALA A 123 5.76 -3.70 21.32
CA ALA A 123 7.06 -4.32 21.16
C ALA A 123 8.14 -3.59 21.93
#